data_7a1a153e3e81dac7fa40aa21d8a5bef5
#
_entry.id   7a1a153e3e81dac7fa40aa21d8a5bef5
#
_cell.length_a   1.000
_cell.length_b   1.000
_cell.length_c   1.000
_cell.angle_alpha   90.00
_cell.angle_beta   90.00
_cell.angle_gamma   90.00
#
_symmetry.space_group_name_H-M   'P 1'
#
loop_
_entity.id
_entity.type
_entity.pdbx_description
1 polymer ?
#
loop_
_entity_poly.entity_id
_entity_poly.type
_entity_poly.pdbx_seq_one_letter_code
_entity_poly.pdbx_strand_id
1 'polypeptide(L)'
;MSEHNLKGTNANVPASDSPLADALWAALGTVEDPELRRPITELGMVERAQAVSEDDGGYVADVKILLTIEGCPLKTTIEQDVRKAASTVEGITRVQVEVGAMNADQRSALKSQLKPERTNPFTAPGSLTRVFAVVSGKGGVGKSSMTANLAAAFASRGLAVGIIDADVHGFSIPGLLGVQEAPTRLDDLIIPPAVDAPRERGQVRGGSPGGFVKVISIGMFLKGNQPVAWRGPMLHRALEQFILDVHFGALDILLLDLPPGTGDIAISMSQLLPNAELVLVSTPQHAAVDVAERAGTLSLQTHQKVSGVIENMAAMTLPDGTALEMFGSGGGAQLAQRLSSVLNYPVPLLGSVPLDVSLRTGGDEGTPIVWGDPNSPTSAEIQAIAGKLLHRDESLAGKPLRLNV
;
A
#
# COMPACT_ATOMS: atom_id res chain seq x y z
N MET A 1 -27.89 17.90 31.58
CA MET A 1 -27.39 16.94 32.57
C MET A 1 -27.77 15.56 32.10
N SER A 2 -26.85 14.87 31.51
CA SER A 2 -26.74 13.40 31.41
C SER A 2 -25.46 13.09 30.63
N GLU A 3 -24.41 12.89 31.37
CA GLU A 3 -23.14 12.36 30.87
C GLU A 3 -23.34 10.89 30.43
N HIS A 4 -23.17 10.59 29.16
CA HIS A 4 -23.10 9.22 28.69
C HIS A 4 -21.64 8.79 28.69
N ASN A 5 -21.32 8.03 29.71
CA ASN A 5 -20.08 7.37 30.04
C ASN A 5 -19.84 6.25 29.03
N LEU A 6 -19.03 6.49 28.01
CA LEU A 6 -18.53 5.46 27.08
C LEU A 6 -17.37 4.71 27.75
N LYS A 7 -17.69 3.78 28.65
CA LYS A 7 -16.77 2.72 29.05
C LYS A 7 -16.83 1.60 28.00
N GLY A 8 -15.93 1.65 27.02
CA GLY A 8 -15.55 0.48 26.25
C GLY A 8 -14.87 -0.52 27.19
N THR A 9 -15.56 -1.60 27.50
CA THR A 9 -15.01 -2.73 28.25
C THR A 9 -13.98 -3.45 27.41
N ASN A 10 -12.69 -3.16 27.61
CA ASN A 10 -11.59 -4.03 27.21
C ASN A 10 -11.66 -5.31 28.05
N ALA A 11 -12.34 -6.32 27.54
CA ALA A 11 -12.32 -7.66 28.10
C ALA A 11 -11.05 -8.36 27.60
N ASN A 12 -9.96 -8.25 28.33
CA ASN A 12 -8.86 -9.22 28.51
C ASN A 12 -7.61 -8.53 29.07
N VAL A 13 -7.73 -7.95 30.26
CA VAL A 13 -6.55 -7.73 31.10
C VAL A 13 -6.56 -8.87 32.13
N PRO A 14 -5.64 -9.84 32.05
CA PRO A 14 -5.48 -10.78 33.16
C PRO A 14 -5.00 -9.95 34.35
N ALA A 15 -5.80 -9.92 35.40
CA ALA A 15 -5.40 -9.35 36.65
C ALA A 15 -4.21 -10.12 37.21
N SER A 16 -3.00 -9.57 37.09
CA SER A 16 -1.85 -9.99 37.86
C SER A 16 -1.39 -8.83 38.70
N ASP A 17 -1.41 -9.00 40.01
CA ASP A 17 -1.04 -7.99 41.04
C ASP A 17 0.48 -7.71 41.07
N SER A 18 1.17 -7.74 39.94
CA SER A 18 2.62 -7.58 39.89
C SER A 18 3.01 -6.43 38.92
N PRO A 19 3.80 -5.44 39.39
CA PRO A 19 4.34 -4.38 38.52
C PRO A 19 5.12 -4.90 37.31
N LEU A 20 5.71 -6.09 37.41
CA LEU A 20 6.40 -6.77 36.32
C LEU A 20 5.46 -7.26 35.22
N ALA A 21 4.26 -7.69 35.56
CA ALA A 21 3.25 -8.08 34.56
C ALA A 21 2.77 -6.89 33.75
N ASP A 22 2.56 -5.74 34.41
CA ASP A 22 2.19 -4.49 33.72
C ASP A 22 3.30 -4.01 32.80
N ALA A 23 4.56 -4.07 33.26
CA ALA A 23 5.73 -3.74 32.45
C ALA A 23 5.89 -4.69 31.24
N LEU A 24 5.65 -6.00 31.43
CA LEU A 24 5.66 -6.99 30.35
C LEU A 24 4.53 -6.72 29.33
N TRP A 25 3.33 -6.42 29.81
CA TRP A 25 2.21 -6.07 28.93
C TRP A 25 2.48 -4.80 28.11
N ALA A 26 3.06 -3.77 28.75
CA ALA A 26 3.45 -2.54 28.07
C ALA A 26 4.55 -2.79 27.01
N ALA A 27 5.53 -3.64 27.33
CA ALA A 27 6.56 -4.02 26.36
C ALA A 27 5.97 -4.78 25.17
N LEU A 28 5.04 -5.72 25.39
CA LEU A 28 4.33 -6.43 24.31
C LEU A 28 3.45 -5.49 23.47
N GLY A 29 2.96 -4.39 24.04
CA GLY A 29 2.24 -3.34 23.32
C GLY A 29 3.07 -2.59 22.29
N THR A 30 4.40 -2.75 22.30
CA THR A 30 5.30 -2.21 21.25
C THR A 30 5.51 -3.14 20.07
N VAL A 31 5.02 -4.38 20.17
CA VAL A 31 5.10 -5.37 19.10
C VAL A 31 3.89 -5.22 18.19
N GLU A 32 4.13 -4.91 16.92
CA GLU A 32 3.09 -4.77 15.92
C GLU A 32 3.00 -6.04 15.06
N ASP A 33 1.77 -6.43 14.72
CA ASP A 33 1.55 -7.43 13.67
C ASP A 33 1.96 -6.84 12.32
N PRO A 34 2.87 -7.52 11.56
CA PRO A 34 3.41 -6.96 10.31
C PRO A 34 2.38 -6.74 9.20
N GLU A 35 1.29 -7.51 9.17
CA GLU A 35 0.22 -7.39 8.17
C GLU A 35 -0.83 -6.35 8.60
N LEU A 36 -1.27 -6.41 9.88
CA LEU A 36 -2.32 -5.55 10.40
C LEU A 36 -1.81 -4.16 10.80
N ARG A 37 -0.50 -4.02 11.07
CA ARG A 37 0.15 -2.75 11.46
C ARG A 37 -0.48 -2.13 12.71
N ARG A 38 -0.79 -3.01 13.66
CA ARG A 38 -1.33 -2.64 14.97
C ARG A 38 -0.67 -3.47 16.07
N PRO A 39 -0.60 -2.95 17.31
CA PRO A 39 -0.09 -3.69 18.45
C PRO A 39 -0.80 -5.03 18.66
N ILE A 40 -0.04 -6.11 18.89
CA ILE A 40 -0.60 -7.45 19.13
C ILE A 40 -1.52 -7.49 20.37
N THR A 41 -1.28 -6.61 21.34
CA THR A 41 -2.12 -6.46 22.53
C THR A 41 -3.50 -5.90 22.19
N GLU A 42 -3.59 -4.93 21.26
CA GLU A 42 -4.85 -4.37 20.77
C GLU A 42 -5.63 -5.36 19.91
N LEU A 43 -4.94 -6.22 19.17
CA LEU A 43 -5.53 -7.23 18.30
C LEU A 43 -6.04 -8.45 19.07
N GLY A 44 -5.88 -8.49 20.40
CA GLY A 44 -6.26 -9.65 21.22
C GLY A 44 -5.39 -10.90 20.95
N MET A 45 -4.19 -10.70 20.40
CA MET A 45 -3.26 -11.78 20.09
C MET A 45 -2.47 -12.25 21.32
N VAL A 46 -2.46 -11.51 22.41
CA VAL A 46 -1.80 -11.92 23.66
C VAL A 46 -2.83 -12.62 24.56
N GLU A 47 -2.70 -13.92 24.74
CA GLU A 47 -3.56 -14.72 25.61
C GLU A 47 -3.03 -14.75 27.05
N ARG A 48 -1.71 -14.80 27.23
CA ARG A 48 -1.05 -14.83 28.53
C ARG A 48 0.25 -14.04 28.48
N ALA A 49 0.49 -13.23 29.51
CA ALA A 49 1.75 -12.54 29.75
C ALA A 49 1.97 -12.49 31.27
N GLN A 50 2.83 -13.34 31.79
CA GLN A 50 3.09 -13.48 33.22
C GLN A 50 4.59 -13.50 33.50
N ALA A 51 5.02 -12.91 34.61
CA ALA A 51 6.35 -13.02 35.14
C ALA A 51 6.38 -14.05 36.27
N VAL A 52 7.05 -15.19 36.04
CA VAL A 52 7.15 -16.29 37.01
C VAL A 52 8.51 -16.24 37.69
N SER A 53 8.57 -16.22 39.01
CA SER A 53 9.82 -16.18 39.75
C SER A 53 10.60 -17.49 39.60
N GLU A 54 11.93 -17.39 39.43
CA GLU A 54 12.86 -18.52 39.45
C GLU A 54 13.59 -18.61 40.80
N ASP A 55 14.08 -19.79 41.15
CA ASP A 55 14.77 -20.07 42.42
C ASP A 55 16.07 -19.26 42.58
N ASP A 56 16.65 -18.75 41.48
CA ASP A 56 17.85 -17.93 41.44
C ASP A 56 17.62 -16.42 41.62
N GLY A 57 16.34 -16.03 41.85
CA GLY A 57 15.94 -14.64 42.11
C GLY A 57 15.65 -13.83 40.89
N GLY A 58 15.63 -14.42 39.68
CA GLY A 58 15.16 -13.82 38.43
C GLY A 58 13.70 -14.13 38.12
N TYR A 59 13.21 -13.61 37.00
CA TYR A 59 11.86 -13.91 36.50
C TYR A 59 11.91 -14.43 35.07
N VAL A 60 11.08 -15.46 34.79
CA VAL A 60 10.77 -15.92 33.43
C VAL A 60 9.54 -15.20 32.93
N ALA A 61 9.61 -14.57 31.80
CA ALA A 61 8.40 -14.11 31.09
C ALA A 61 7.76 -15.32 30.38
N ASP A 62 6.60 -15.74 30.86
CA ASP A 62 5.76 -16.76 30.21
C ASP A 62 4.69 -16.05 29.38
N VAL A 63 4.90 -16.06 28.04
CA VAL A 63 4.05 -15.36 27.08
C VAL A 63 3.40 -16.35 26.14
N LYS A 64 2.07 -16.31 26.01
CA LYS A 64 1.33 -17.03 25.00
C LYS A 64 0.66 -16.09 24.03
N ILE A 65 0.99 -16.23 22.75
CA ILE A 65 0.40 -15.47 21.65
C ILE A 65 -0.44 -16.36 20.75
N LEU A 66 -1.49 -15.76 20.18
CA LEU A 66 -2.42 -16.42 19.27
C LEU A 66 -2.32 -15.74 17.89
N LEU A 67 -1.97 -16.51 16.88
CA LEU A 67 -1.99 -16.07 15.50
C LEU A 67 -3.39 -16.20 14.90
N THR A 68 -3.69 -15.42 13.88
CA THR A 68 -5.00 -15.41 13.20
C THR A 68 -5.32 -16.74 12.54
N ILE A 69 -4.30 -17.44 12.00
CA ILE A 69 -4.43 -18.76 11.34
C ILE A 69 -3.31 -19.71 11.76
N GLU A 70 -3.58 -21.01 11.71
CA GLU A 70 -2.53 -22.03 11.78
C GLU A 70 -1.63 -21.94 10.53
N GLY A 71 -0.31 -21.97 10.75
CA GLY A 71 0.66 -21.90 9.64
C GLY A 71 0.92 -20.50 9.10
N CYS A 72 0.63 -19.44 9.87
CA CYS A 72 0.98 -18.08 9.50
C CYS A 72 2.47 -17.96 9.10
N PRO A 73 2.80 -17.45 7.91
CA PRO A 73 4.17 -17.34 7.43
C PRO A 73 5.02 -16.40 8.31
N LEU A 74 4.39 -15.46 9.02
CA LEU A 74 5.04 -14.49 9.89
C LEU A 74 5.22 -14.97 11.33
N LYS A 75 4.89 -16.23 11.63
CA LYS A 75 5.01 -16.83 12.97
C LYS A 75 6.38 -16.54 13.61
N THR A 76 7.45 -16.84 12.87
CA THR A 76 8.82 -16.69 13.38
C THR A 76 9.17 -15.23 13.66
N THR A 77 8.73 -14.31 12.81
CA THR A 77 8.96 -12.87 12.97
C THR A 77 8.27 -12.36 14.23
N ILE A 78 6.97 -12.66 14.39
CA ILE A 78 6.19 -12.22 15.56
C ILE A 78 6.77 -12.82 16.86
N GLU A 79 7.13 -14.12 16.85
CA GLU A 79 7.74 -14.78 18.00
C GLU A 79 9.07 -14.12 18.40
N GLN A 80 9.92 -13.77 17.44
CA GLN A 80 11.19 -13.09 17.70
C GLN A 80 10.99 -11.68 18.26
N ASP A 81 10.05 -10.91 17.71
CA ASP A 81 9.74 -9.56 18.16
C ASP A 81 9.15 -9.58 19.58
N VAL A 82 8.26 -10.54 19.89
CA VAL A 82 7.73 -10.78 21.23
C VAL A 82 8.85 -11.11 22.22
N ARG A 83 9.72 -12.05 21.86
CA ARG A 83 10.87 -12.44 22.69
C ARG A 83 11.78 -11.25 22.95
N LYS A 84 12.09 -10.46 21.93
CA LYS A 84 12.89 -9.27 22.04
C LYS A 84 12.26 -8.21 22.94
N ALA A 85 10.97 -7.92 22.75
CA ALA A 85 10.26 -6.93 23.56
C ALA A 85 10.19 -7.36 25.02
N ALA A 86 9.82 -8.62 25.30
CA ALA A 86 9.78 -9.14 26.68
C ALA A 86 11.14 -9.10 27.39
N SER A 87 12.23 -9.33 26.66
CA SER A 87 13.59 -9.29 27.23
C SER A 87 14.08 -7.90 27.61
N THR A 88 13.38 -6.82 27.21
CA THR A 88 13.73 -5.45 27.60
C THR A 88 13.20 -5.08 29.01
N VAL A 89 12.34 -5.90 29.58
CA VAL A 89 11.74 -5.64 30.90
C VAL A 89 12.78 -5.99 32.00
N GLU A 90 13.09 -5.01 32.83
CA GLU A 90 14.04 -5.18 33.92
C GLU A 90 13.58 -6.27 34.91
N GLY A 91 14.47 -7.20 35.26
CA GLY A 91 14.18 -8.36 36.10
C GLY A 91 13.81 -9.63 35.32
N ILE A 92 13.53 -9.56 34.05
CA ILE A 92 13.32 -10.76 33.19
C ILE A 92 14.69 -11.33 32.78
N THR A 93 14.95 -12.56 33.21
CA THR A 93 16.18 -13.32 32.89
C THR A 93 16.01 -14.23 31.69
N ARG A 94 14.79 -14.73 31.49
CA ARG A 94 14.46 -15.66 30.39
C ARG A 94 13.06 -15.39 29.85
N VAL A 95 12.85 -15.65 28.55
CA VAL A 95 11.55 -15.50 27.89
C VAL A 95 11.12 -16.84 27.27
N GLN A 96 9.97 -17.33 27.66
CA GLN A 96 9.29 -18.47 27.04
C GLN A 96 8.10 -17.95 26.23
N VAL A 97 8.04 -18.31 24.95
CA VAL A 97 6.95 -17.91 24.06
C VAL A 97 6.26 -19.16 23.52
N GLU A 98 4.99 -19.30 23.83
CA GLU A 98 4.09 -20.29 23.26
C GLU A 98 3.28 -19.64 22.14
N VAL A 99 3.23 -20.27 20.96
CA VAL A 99 2.49 -19.74 19.81
C VAL A 99 1.36 -20.71 19.47
N GLY A 100 0.12 -20.23 19.64
CA GLY A 100 -1.12 -20.91 19.29
C GLY A 100 -1.83 -20.24 18.10
N ALA A 101 -3.04 -20.70 17.82
CA ALA A 101 -3.94 -20.08 16.85
C ALA A 101 -5.25 -19.66 17.53
N MET A 102 -5.85 -18.56 17.06
CA MET A 102 -7.15 -18.08 17.50
C MET A 102 -8.25 -19.10 17.20
N ASN A 103 -9.18 -19.26 18.12
CA ASN A 103 -10.41 -20.01 17.88
C ASN A 103 -11.40 -19.17 17.03
N ALA A 104 -12.56 -19.75 16.68
CA ALA A 104 -13.56 -19.12 15.82
C ALA A 104 -14.13 -17.84 16.42
N ASP A 105 -14.38 -17.80 17.74
CA ASP A 105 -14.94 -16.63 18.42
C ASP A 105 -13.93 -15.49 18.49
N GLN A 106 -12.67 -15.80 18.77
CA GLN A 106 -11.57 -14.82 18.79
C GLN A 106 -11.34 -14.22 17.40
N ARG A 107 -11.36 -15.03 16.34
CA ARG A 107 -11.27 -14.54 14.95
C ARG A 107 -12.45 -13.64 14.59
N SER A 108 -13.66 -14.02 14.98
CA SER A 108 -14.87 -13.22 14.73
C SER A 108 -14.82 -11.88 15.46
N ALA A 109 -14.34 -11.84 16.70
CA ALA A 109 -14.15 -10.62 17.47
C ALA A 109 -13.11 -9.70 16.81
N LEU A 110 -11.96 -10.24 16.42
CA LEU A 110 -10.92 -9.50 15.71
C LEU A 110 -11.44 -8.94 14.37
N LYS A 111 -12.16 -9.75 13.57
CA LYS A 111 -12.77 -9.31 12.33
C LYS A 111 -13.74 -8.13 12.55
N SER A 112 -14.61 -8.21 13.55
CA SER A 112 -15.54 -7.14 13.88
C SER A 112 -14.83 -5.85 14.29
N GLN A 113 -13.68 -5.96 14.94
CA GLN A 113 -12.83 -4.83 15.30
C GLN A 113 -12.13 -4.20 14.09
N LEU A 114 -11.68 -5.02 13.15
CA LEU A 114 -10.97 -4.56 11.95
C LEU A 114 -11.91 -3.95 10.92
N LYS A 115 -13.11 -4.51 10.77
CA LYS A 115 -14.10 -4.08 9.78
C LYS A 115 -15.53 -4.34 10.27
N PRO A 116 -16.11 -3.39 11.00
CA PRO A 116 -17.46 -3.54 11.54
C PRO A 116 -18.56 -3.56 10.46
N GLU A 117 -18.33 -2.89 9.32
CA GLU A 117 -19.31 -2.80 8.21
C GLU A 117 -18.64 -3.02 6.85
N ARG A 118 -19.42 -3.59 5.90
CA ARG A 118 -18.98 -3.77 4.50
C ARG A 118 -19.19 -2.47 3.71
N THR A 119 -18.46 -1.43 4.05
CA THR A 119 -18.50 -0.12 3.37
C THR A 119 -17.20 0.14 2.61
N ASN A 120 -17.28 0.98 1.57
CA ASN A 120 -16.10 1.40 0.83
C ASN A 120 -15.32 2.45 1.64
N PRO A 121 -14.13 2.11 2.18
CA PRO A 121 -13.40 3.01 3.05
C PRO A 121 -12.82 4.22 2.31
N PHE A 122 -12.65 4.13 1.00
CA PHE A 122 -12.01 5.17 0.19
C PHE A 122 -12.99 6.25 -0.28
N THR A 123 -14.30 5.99 -0.19
CA THR A 123 -15.37 6.96 -0.54
C THR A 123 -16.19 7.36 0.67
N ALA A 124 -15.89 6.83 1.85
CA ALA A 124 -16.56 7.18 3.08
C ALA A 124 -16.37 8.69 3.41
N PRO A 125 -17.39 9.35 3.97
CA PRO A 125 -17.26 10.73 4.43
C PRO A 125 -16.10 10.86 5.42
N GLY A 126 -15.16 11.79 5.13
CA GLY A 126 -13.96 11.99 5.94
C GLY A 126 -12.77 11.10 5.60
N SER A 127 -12.86 10.26 4.57
CA SER A 127 -11.68 9.55 4.06
C SER A 127 -10.60 10.54 3.61
N LEU A 128 -9.39 10.37 4.16
CA LEU A 128 -8.21 11.18 3.82
C LEU A 128 -7.34 10.50 2.77
N THR A 129 -7.63 9.26 2.42
CA THR A 129 -6.87 8.49 1.42
C THR A 129 -6.99 9.12 0.05
N ARG A 130 -5.87 9.46 -0.57
CA ARG A 130 -5.83 9.86 -1.98
C ARG A 130 -5.77 8.63 -2.85
N VAL A 131 -6.61 8.59 -3.87
CA VAL A 131 -6.70 7.46 -4.78
C VAL A 131 -6.20 7.87 -6.16
N PHE A 132 -5.19 7.17 -6.67
CA PHE A 132 -4.65 7.37 -8.01
C PHE A 132 -4.84 6.10 -8.85
N ALA A 133 -5.46 6.24 -10.00
CA ALA A 133 -5.55 5.19 -10.99
C ALA A 133 -4.48 5.41 -12.06
N VAL A 134 -3.52 4.50 -12.13
CA VAL A 134 -2.45 4.52 -13.14
C VAL A 134 -2.95 3.83 -14.39
N VAL A 135 -3.02 4.58 -15.47
CA VAL A 135 -3.62 4.15 -16.73
C VAL A 135 -2.65 4.32 -17.89
N SER A 136 -2.82 3.52 -18.93
CA SER A 136 -2.05 3.66 -20.16
C SER A 136 -2.91 3.33 -21.38
N GLY A 137 -2.61 3.94 -22.50
CA GLY A 137 -3.32 3.66 -23.75
C GLY A 137 -3.03 2.27 -24.31
N LYS A 138 -1.78 1.79 -24.18
CA LYS A 138 -1.30 0.48 -24.69
C LYS A 138 -0.49 -0.25 -23.63
N GLY A 139 -0.35 -1.57 -23.80
CA GLY A 139 0.55 -2.39 -23.00
C GLY A 139 2.03 -2.12 -23.31
N GLY A 140 2.92 -2.47 -22.37
CA GLY A 140 4.36 -2.37 -22.57
C GLY A 140 4.97 -0.98 -22.41
N VAL A 141 4.23 0.03 -21.92
CA VAL A 141 4.77 1.38 -21.65
C VAL A 141 5.42 1.50 -20.26
N GLY A 142 5.44 0.42 -19.46
CA GLY A 142 6.01 0.41 -18.12
C GLY A 142 5.06 0.95 -17.04
N LYS A 143 3.74 0.90 -17.27
CA LYS A 143 2.71 1.32 -16.31
C LYS A 143 2.93 0.72 -14.92
N SER A 144 3.01 -0.61 -14.81
CA SER A 144 3.17 -1.32 -13.53
C SER A 144 4.52 -1.03 -12.87
N SER A 145 5.61 -0.87 -13.65
CA SER A 145 6.91 -0.42 -13.12
C SER A 145 6.81 0.98 -12.51
N MET A 146 6.08 1.90 -13.15
CA MET A 146 5.84 3.23 -12.59
C MET A 146 4.95 3.15 -11.35
N THR A 147 3.90 2.33 -11.36
CA THR A 147 3.02 2.13 -10.18
C THR A 147 3.81 1.63 -8.97
N ALA A 148 4.64 0.59 -9.13
CA ALA A 148 5.45 0.04 -8.06
C ALA A 148 6.49 1.05 -7.54
N ASN A 149 7.16 1.78 -8.43
CA ASN A 149 8.16 2.77 -8.05
C ASN A 149 7.55 4.03 -7.42
N LEU A 150 6.37 4.47 -7.85
CA LEU A 150 5.62 5.54 -7.17
C LEU A 150 5.21 5.12 -5.77
N ALA A 151 4.73 3.89 -5.60
CA ALA A 151 4.40 3.36 -4.27
C ALA A 151 5.64 3.34 -3.36
N ALA A 152 6.78 2.87 -3.90
CA ALA A 152 8.05 2.89 -3.20
C ALA A 152 8.50 4.31 -2.82
N ALA A 153 8.31 5.28 -3.73
CA ALA A 153 8.64 6.69 -3.49
C ALA A 153 7.75 7.33 -2.42
N PHE A 154 6.47 7.01 -2.38
CA PHE A 154 5.56 7.46 -1.33
C PHE A 154 5.89 6.82 0.02
N ALA A 155 6.14 5.51 0.04
CA ALA A 155 6.52 4.80 1.26
C ALA A 155 7.87 5.30 1.82
N SER A 156 8.84 5.65 0.98
CA SER A 156 10.11 6.26 1.41
C SER A 156 9.92 7.60 2.14
N ARG A 157 8.77 8.25 1.95
CA ARG A 157 8.38 9.49 2.66
C ARG A 157 7.58 9.23 3.94
N GLY A 158 7.50 7.99 4.38
CA GLY A 158 6.77 7.59 5.58
C GLY A 158 5.27 7.38 5.40
N LEU A 159 4.76 7.36 4.15
CA LEU A 159 3.35 7.20 3.88
C LEU A 159 2.91 5.72 3.86
N ALA A 160 1.69 5.48 4.31
CA ALA A 160 1.00 4.20 4.20
C ALA A 160 0.36 4.08 2.80
N VAL A 161 0.86 3.15 1.99
CA VAL A 161 0.46 3.00 0.59
C VAL A 161 -0.24 1.66 0.39
N GLY A 162 -1.36 1.66 -0.32
CA GLY A 162 -2.02 0.47 -0.84
C GLY A 162 -1.88 0.38 -2.36
N ILE A 163 -1.76 -0.82 -2.91
CA ILE A 163 -1.85 -1.08 -4.35
C ILE A 163 -2.91 -2.14 -4.62
N ILE A 164 -3.80 -1.84 -5.55
CA ILE A 164 -4.67 -2.83 -6.19
C ILE A 164 -4.17 -3.05 -7.61
N ASP A 165 -3.58 -4.21 -7.86
CA ASP A 165 -3.18 -4.66 -9.19
C ASP A 165 -4.37 -5.37 -9.86
N ALA A 166 -5.05 -4.65 -10.74
CA ALA A 166 -6.22 -5.10 -11.49
C ALA A 166 -5.88 -5.48 -12.94
N ASP A 167 -4.59 -5.52 -13.31
CA ASP A 167 -4.17 -5.96 -14.66
C ASP A 167 -4.15 -7.48 -14.75
N VAL A 168 -5.28 -8.04 -15.18
CA VAL A 168 -5.48 -9.50 -15.28
C VAL A 168 -4.62 -10.19 -16.34
N HIS A 169 -4.10 -9.45 -17.27
CA HIS A 169 -3.27 -9.98 -18.37
C HIS A 169 -1.76 -9.84 -18.10
N GLY A 170 -1.40 -8.99 -17.16
CA GLY A 170 -0.02 -8.63 -16.87
C GLY A 170 0.23 -8.31 -15.40
N PHE A 171 -0.45 -9.03 -14.50
CA PHE A 171 -0.25 -8.84 -13.07
C PHE A 171 1.23 -9.01 -12.70
N SER A 172 1.89 -7.92 -12.33
CA SER A 172 3.33 -7.88 -12.11
C SER A 172 3.73 -7.17 -10.82
N ILE A 173 2.82 -6.43 -10.21
CA ILE A 173 3.11 -5.62 -9.01
C ILE A 173 3.73 -6.42 -7.87
N PRO A 174 3.23 -7.63 -7.50
CA PRO A 174 3.86 -8.40 -6.44
C PRO A 174 5.34 -8.71 -6.72
N GLY A 175 5.64 -9.16 -7.95
CA GLY A 175 7.02 -9.43 -8.36
C GLY A 175 7.90 -8.19 -8.33
N LEU A 176 7.41 -7.05 -8.83
CA LEU A 176 8.13 -5.78 -8.85
C LEU A 176 8.48 -5.24 -7.44
N LEU A 177 7.74 -5.66 -6.42
CA LEU A 177 7.94 -5.28 -5.01
C LEU A 177 8.56 -6.41 -4.16
N GLY A 178 8.93 -7.53 -4.76
CA GLY A 178 9.51 -8.68 -4.07
C GLY A 178 8.53 -9.40 -3.13
N VAL A 179 7.22 -9.20 -3.31
CA VAL A 179 6.19 -9.85 -2.51
C VAL A 179 5.98 -11.28 -3.00
N GLN A 180 6.27 -12.25 -2.16
CA GLN A 180 6.10 -13.69 -2.45
C GLN A 180 4.97 -14.30 -1.62
N GLU A 181 4.55 -13.65 -0.56
CA GLU A 181 3.52 -14.10 0.36
C GLU A 181 2.13 -13.97 -0.28
N ALA A 182 1.30 -14.99 -0.05
CA ALA A 182 -0.11 -14.90 -0.40
C ALA A 182 -0.87 -14.07 0.65
N PRO A 183 -1.98 -13.41 0.26
CA PRO A 183 -2.84 -12.72 1.21
C PRO A 183 -3.37 -13.66 2.29
N THR A 184 -3.36 -13.22 3.53
CA THR A 184 -3.94 -13.95 4.66
C THR A 184 -5.47 -13.78 4.65
N ARG A 185 -6.20 -14.86 4.95
CA ARG A 185 -7.66 -14.81 5.06
C ARG A 185 -8.09 -14.94 6.51
N LEU A 186 -8.88 -13.97 6.96
CA LEU A 186 -9.58 -14.02 8.23
C LEU A 186 -11.09 -14.08 7.91
N ASP A 187 -11.63 -15.29 7.76
CA ASP A 187 -12.96 -15.58 7.22
C ASP A 187 -13.14 -15.00 5.81
N ASP A 188 -14.04 -14.01 5.63
CA ASP A 188 -14.26 -13.28 4.37
C ASP A 188 -13.38 -12.02 4.23
N LEU A 189 -12.64 -11.64 5.27
CA LEU A 189 -11.70 -10.54 5.24
C LEU A 189 -10.36 -11.00 4.64
N ILE A 190 -9.83 -10.22 3.72
CA ILE A 190 -8.54 -10.46 3.07
C ILE A 190 -7.53 -9.46 3.64
N ILE A 191 -6.44 -9.97 4.20
CA ILE A 191 -5.33 -9.16 4.71
C ILE A 191 -4.21 -9.21 3.67
N PRO A 192 -3.88 -8.09 3.01
CA PRO A 192 -2.85 -8.05 1.98
C PRO A 192 -1.45 -8.08 2.62
N PRO A 193 -0.46 -8.76 2.00
CA PRO A 193 0.93 -8.67 2.43
C PRO A 193 1.44 -7.24 2.33
N ALA A 194 2.44 -6.93 3.15
CA ALA A 194 3.03 -5.60 3.24
C ALA A 194 4.55 -5.65 3.14
N VAL A 195 5.13 -4.67 2.46
CA VAL A 195 6.57 -4.47 2.34
C VAL A 195 6.94 -3.12 2.95
N ASP A 196 7.92 -3.11 3.84
CA ASP A 196 8.43 -1.88 4.45
C ASP A 196 9.40 -1.15 3.52
N ALA A 197 9.29 0.17 3.47
CA ALA A 197 10.33 0.98 2.85
C ALA A 197 11.67 0.80 3.60
N PRO A 198 12.80 0.72 2.88
CA PRO A 198 14.11 0.67 3.50
C PRO A 198 14.31 1.86 4.45
N ARG A 199 14.82 1.59 5.65
CA ARG A 199 15.13 2.62 6.64
C ARG A 199 16.57 3.07 6.47
N GLU A 200 16.84 4.35 6.65
CA GLU A 200 18.22 4.83 6.74
C GLU A 200 18.95 4.15 7.92
N ARG A 201 20.24 3.81 7.70
CA ARG A 201 21.08 3.22 8.75
C ARG A 201 21.16 4.17 9.95
N GLY A 202 20.57 3.75 11.07
CA GLY A 202 20.61 4.51 12.34
C GLY A 202 19.26 4.94 12.88
N GLN A 203 18.16 4.79 12.14
CA GLN A 203 16.81 5.01 12.70
C GLN A 203 16.42 3.82 13.58
N VAL A 204 16.27 4.08 14.86
CA VAL A 204 15.88 3.08 15.87
C VAL A 204 14.38 2.75 15.68
N ARG A 205 14.03 1.45 15.76
CA ARG A 205 12.63 1.01 15.95
C ARG A 205 12.10 1.68 17.24
N GLY A 206 11.19 2.63 17.11
CA GLY A 206 10.60 3.39 18.23
C GLY A 206 10.24 4.83 17.89
N GLY A 207 10.70 5.35 16.74
CA GLY A 207 10.14 6.56 16.11
C GLY A 207 8.98 6.18 15.20
N SER A 208 8.26 7.17 14.65
CA SER A 208 7.11 6.97 13.74
C SER A 208 7.28 5.77 12.82
N PRO A 209 6.25 4.91 12.63
CA PRO A 209 6.36 3.77 11.73
C PRO A 209 6.85 4.25 10.37
N GLY A 210 7.88 3.59 9.82
CA GLY A 210 8.34 3.86 8.45
C GLY A 210 7.18 3.61 7.48
N GLY A 211 7.21 4.25 6.30
CA GLY A 211 6.21 3.98 5.28
C GLY A 211 6.27 2.53 4.81
N PHE A 212 5.15 2.04 4.31
CA PHE A 212 5.00 0.68 3.82
C PHE A 212 4.10 0.63 2.59
N VAL A 213 4.17 -0.48 1.86
CA VAL A 213 3.29 -0.76 0.71
C VAL A 213 2.54 -2.06 0.96
N LYS A 214 1.21 -2.00 1.00
CA LYS A 214 0.32 -3.18 1.00
C LYS A 214 -0.13 -3.49 -0.42
N VAL A 215 -0.09 -4.75 -0.82
CA VAL A 215 -0.37 -5.16 -2.20
C VAL A 215 -1.44 -6.22 -2.25
N ILE A 216 -2.44 -6.00 -3.08
CA ILE A 216 -3.36 -7.03 -3.52
C ILE A 216 -3.33 -7.11 -5.04
N SER A 217 -3.18 -8.30 -5.58
CA SER A 217 -3.19 -8.54 -7.03
C SER A 217 -4.13 -9.69 -7.36
N ILE A 218 -4.80 -9.56 -8.48
CA ILE A 218 -5.63 -10.62 -9.02
C ILE A 218 -4.82 -11.91 -9.22
N GLY A 219 -3.53 -11.79 -9.56
CA GLY A 219 -2.60 -12.89 -9.73
C GLY A 219 -2.39 -13.72 -8.47
N MET A 220 -2.54 -13.16 -7.28
CA MET A 220 -2.36 -13.86 -6.00
C MET A 220 -3.45 -14.91 -5.74
N PHE A 221 -4.57 -14.87 -6.45
CA PHE A 221 -5.69 -15.80 -6.32
C PHE A 221 -5.72 -16.85 -7.43
N LEU A 222 -4.82 -16.79 -8.40
CA LEU A 222 -4.73 -17.73 -9.51
C LEU A 222 -3.80 -18.89 -9.14
N LYS A 223 -4.22 -20.11 -9.44
CA LYS A 223 -3.37 -21.30 -9.27
C LYS A 223 -2.45 -21.45 -10.48
N GLY A 224 -1.20 -21.04 -10.34
CA GLY A 224 -0.19 -21.12 -11.40
C GLY A 224 -0.44 -20.13 -12.55
N ASN A 225 0.28 -20.33 -13.66
CA ASN A 225 0.22 -19.43 -14.84
C ASN A 225 -0.87 -19.87 -15.83
N GLN A 226 -2.09 -20.17 -15.35
CA GLN A 226 -3.19 -20.56 -16.24
C GLN A 226 -3.89 -19.31 -16.79
N PRO A 227 -4.12 -19.24 -18.11
CA PRO A 227 -4.89 -18.16 -18.70
C PRO A 227 -6.35 -18.26 -18.24
N VAL A 228 -6.82 -17.25 -17.55
CA VAL A 228 -8.23 -17.12 -17.16
C VAL A 228 -8.89 -16.11 -18.08
N ALA A 229 -9.96 -16.53 -18.76
CA ALA A 229 -10.75 -15.63 -19.60
C ALA A 229 -11.63 -14.72 -18.71
N TRP A 230 -11.06 -13.59 -18.29
CA TRP A 230 -11.80 -12.58 -17.54
C TRP A 230 -12.75 -11.81 -18.46
N ARG A 231 -14.02 -11.73 -18.06
CA ARG A 231 -15.03 -10.89 -18.71
C ARG A 231 -15.30 -9.65 -17.87
N GLY A 232 -15.74 -8.55 -18.48
CA GLY A 232 -16.01 -7.28 -17.80
C GLY A 232 -16.73 -7.39 -16.44
N PRO A 233 -17.87 -8.12 -16.34
CA PRO A 233 -18.57 -8.31 -15.07
C PRO A 233 -17.76 -9.06 -13.99
N MET A 234 -16.85 -9.96 -14.38
CA MET A 234 -15.98 -10.67 -13.43
C MET A 234 -14.91 -9.72 -12.88
N LEU A 235 -14.35 -8.86 -13.73
CA LEU A 235 -13.38 -7.86 -13.34
C LEU A 235 -14.00 -6.81 -12.41
N HIS A 236 -15.21 -6.37 -12.70
CA HIS A 236 -15.96 -5.46 -11.82
C HIS A 236 -16.13 -6.06 -10.43
N ARG A 237 -16.58 -7.32 -10.33
CA ARG A 237 -16.74 -8.01 -9.05
C ARG A 237 -15.41 -8.19 -8.30
N ALA A 238 -14.34 -8.52 -9.00
CA ALA A 238 -13.02 -8.66 -8.38
C ALA A 238 -12.53 -7.33 -7.82
N LEU A 239 -12.68 -6.23 -8.58
CA LEU A 239 -12.33 -4.89 -8.12
C LEU A 239 -13.18 -4.46 -6.93
N GLU A 240 -14.50 -4.70 -6.99
CA GLU A 240 -15.43 -4.44 -5.89
C GLU A 240 -15.00 -5.23 -4.64
N GLN A 241 -14.67 -6.51 -4.79
CA GLN A 241 -14.21 -7.35 -3.69
C GLN A 241 -12.88 -6.83 -3.11
N PHE A 242 -11.94 -6.38 -3.93
CA PHE A 242 -10.69 -5.81 -3.43
C PHE A 242 -10.89 -4.50 -2.68
N ILE A 243 -11.85 -3.69 -3.10
CA ILE A 243 -12.19 -2.44 -2.41
C ILE A 243 -12.95 -2.71 -1.10
N LEU A 244 -13.86 -3.69 -1.10
CA LEU A 244 -14.75 -3.93 0.02
C LEU A 244 -14.25 -4.97 1.02
N ASP A 245 -13.54 -6.01 0.60
CA ASP A 245 -13.20 -7.16 1.45
C ASP A 245 -11.70 -7.22 1.83
N VAL A 246 -10.85 -6.36 1.22
CA VAL A 246 -9.44 -6.26 1.61
C VAL A 246 -9.26 -5.26 2.74
N HIS A 247 -8.61 -5.68 3.81
CA HIS A 247 -8.27 -4.82 4.94
C HIS A 247 -6.92 -4.12 4.72
N PHE A 248 -6.96 -2.96 4.10
CA PHE A 248 -5.76 -2.13 3.97
C PHE A 248 -5.38 -1.40 5.27
N GLY A 249 -6.33 -1.19 6.19
CA GLY A 249 -6.16 -0.28 7.31
C GLY A 249 -6.24 1.20 6.87
N ALA A 250 -5.69 2.08 7.67
CA ALA A 250 -5.58 3.50 7.32
C ALA A 250 -4.47 3.67 6.26
N LEU A 251 -4.84 4.19 5.10
CA LEU A 251 -3.90 4.53 4.02
C LEU A 251 -3.86 6.03 3.79
N ASP A 252 -2.67 6.54 3.46
CA ASP A 252 -2.50 7.88 2.90
C ASP A 252 -2.79 7.86 1.39
N ILE A 253 -2.35 6.81 0.69
CA ILE A 253 -2.45 6.68 -0.76
C ILE A 253 -2.91 5.28 -1.14
N LEU A 254 -3.85 5.21 -2.09
CA LEU A 254 -4.20 4.01 -2.82
C LEU A 254 -3.85 4.18 -4.30
N LEU A 255 -3.04 3.27 -4.84
CA LEU A 255 -2.74 3.16 -6.26
C LEU A 255 -3.52 2.01 -6.88
N LEU A 256 -4.10 2.23 -8.05
CA LEU A 256 -4.71 1.18 -8.86
C LEU A 256 -3.89 1.00 -10.13
N ASP A 257 -3.37 -0.20 -10.36
CA ASP A 257 -2.71 -0.57 -11.61
C ASP A 257 -3.75 -1.21 -12.52
N LEU A 258 -4.28 -0.42 -13.49
CA LEU A 258 -5.37 -0.86 -14.36
C LEU A 258 -4.84 -1.54 -15.63
N PRO A 259 -5.61 -2.45 -16.27
CA PRO A 259 -5.25 -2.96 -17.59
C PRO A 259 -5.08 -1.82 -18.60
N PRO A 260 -4.26 -2.01 -19.64
CA PRO A 260 -4.10 -1.01 -20.68
C PRO A 260 -5.38 -0.82 -21.50
N GLY A 261 -5.60 0.40 -21.97
CA GLY A 261 -6.75 0.76 -22.82
C GLY A 261 -7.89 1.42 -22.07
N THR A 262 -9.05 1.52 -22.76
CA THR A 262 -10.24 2.26 -22.32
C THR A 262 -11.43 1.32 -22.03
N GLY A 263 -11.14 0.10 -21.58
CA GLY A 263 -12.14 -0.95 -21.42
C GLY A 263 -13.06 -0.79 -20.19
N ASP A 264 -13.94 -1.79 -20.01
CA ASP A 264 -14.95 -1.84 -18.95
C ASP A 264 -14.42 -1.64 -17.53
N ILE A 265 -13.12 -1.97 -17.31
CA ILE A 265 -12.50 -1.84 -15.99
C ILE A 265 -12.36 -0.37 -15.56
N ALA A 266 -12.07 0.53 -16.49
CA ALA A 266 -11.96 1.96 -16.18
C ALA A 266 -13.32 2.54 -15.79
N ILE A 267 -14.41 2.09 -16.44
CA ILE A 267 -15.78 2.46 -16.07
C ILE A 267 -16.13 1.87 -14.71
N SER A 268 -15.83 0.60 -14.47
CA SER A 268 -16.05 -0.05 -13.18
C SER A 268 -15.32 0.67 -12.04
N MET A 269 -14.06 1.04 -12.27
CA MET A 269 -13.27 1.79 -11.30
C MET A 269 -13.89 3.16 -10.99
N SER A 270 -14.37 3.89 -12.00
CA SER A 270 -14.99 5.19 -11.80
C SER A 270 -16.29 5.12 -10.98
N GLN A 271 -17.04 4.04 -11.10
CA GLN A 271 -18.25 3.80 -10.31
C GLN A 271 -17.92 3.47 -8.85
N LEU A 272 -16.88 2.68 -8.62
CA LEU A 272 -16.46 2.24 -7.29
C LEU A 272 -15.62 3.29 -6.55
N LEU A 273 -14.83 4.08 -7.29
CA LEU A 273 -13.90 5.09 -6.78
C LEU A 273 -14.02 6.39 -7.59
N PRO A 274 -15.14 7.10 -7.48
CA PRO A 274 -15.39 8.32 -8.27
C PRO A 274 -14.42 9.46 -7.95
N ASN A 275 -13.80 9.43 -6.77
CA ASN A 275 -12.78 10.38 -6.33
C ASN A 275 -11.35 10.04 -6.79
N ALA A 276 -11.15 8.93 -7.54
CA ALA A 276 -9.84 8.57 -8.04
C ALA A 276 -9.36 9.56 -9.10
N GLU A 277 -8.08 9.95 -8.97
CA GLU A 277 -7.38 10.81 -9.92
C GLU A 277 -6.61 9.94 -10.92
N LEU A 278 -6.66 10.28 -12.21
CA LEU A 278 -5.98 9.51 -13.26
C LEU A 278 -4.54 10.01 -13.44
N VAL A 279 -3.60 9.09 -13.45
CA VAL A 279 -2.19 9.32 -13.82
C VAL A 279 -1.90 8.52 -15.08
N LEU A 280 -1.64 9.22 -16.19
CA LEU A 280 -1.38 8.58 -17.47
C LEU A 280 0.09 8.26 -17.62
N VAL A 281 0.40 7.02 -18.01
CA VAL A 281 1.76 6.60 -18.38
C VAL A 281 1.81 6.36 -19.89
N SER A 282 2.74 7.01 -20.55
CA SER A 282 2.98 6.87 -21.99
C SER A 282 4.49 6.82 -22.28
N THR A 283 4.86 6.54 -23.52
CA THR A 283 6.24 6.65 -24.02
C THR A 283 6.34 7.83 -24.99
N PRO A 284 7.57 8.30 -25.36
CA PRO A 284 7.74 9.40 -26.31
C PRO A 284 7.14 9.15 -27.70
N GLN A 285 6.85 7.90 -28.06
CA GLN A 285 6.35 7.54 -29.40
C GLN A 285 4.98 8.17 -29.71
N HIS A 286 4.82 8.82 -30.86
CA HIS A 286 3.56 9.41 -31.31
C HIS A 286 2.37 8.42 -31.28
N ALA A 287 2.58 7.19 -31.73
CA ALA A 287 1.54 6.16 -31.68
C ALA A 287 1.08 5.81 -30.24
N ALA A 288 1.94 6.00 -29.23
CA ALA A 288 1.55 5.82 -27.84
C ALA A 288 0.72 7.04 -27.33
N VAL A 289 1.09 8.24 -27.77
CA VAL A 289 0.38 9.48 -27.46
C VAL A 289 -1.07 9.43 -27.90
N ASP A 290 -1.33 9.05 -29.16
CA ASP A 290 -2.68 9.00 -29.72
C ASP A 290 -3.61 8.00 -28.98
N VAL A 291 -3.07 6.88 -28.54
CA VAL A 291 -3.85 5.89 -27.77
C VAL A 291 -4.01 6.33 -26.30
N ALA A 292 -3.00 6.95 -25.71
CA ALA A 292 -3.07 7.47 -24.35
C ALA A 292 -4.04 8.67 -24.24
N GLU A 293 -4.14 9.50 -25.26
CA GLU A 293 -5.12 10.58 -25.35
C GLU A 293 -6.56 10.03 -25.21
N ARG A 294 -6.87 8.91 -25.90
CA ARG A 294 -8.19 8.26 -25.75
C ARG A 294 -8.45 7.77 -24.34
N ALA A 295 -7.43 7.22 -23.67
CA ALA A 295 -7.53 6.81 -22.27
C ALA A 295 -7.75 8.00 -21.33
N GLY A 296 -7.09 9.12 -21.59
CA GLY A 296 -7.27 10.35 -20.82
C GLY A 296 -8.65 10.99 -21.05
N THR A 297 -9.16 10.99 -22.29
CA THR A 297 -10.49 11.57 -22.61
C THR A 297 -11.66 10.78 -22.02
N LEU A 298 -11.44 9.50 -21.64
CA LEU A 298 -12.43 8.74 -20.88
C LEU A 298 -12.81 9.43 -19.57
N SER A 299 -11.91 10.24 -19.00
CA SER A 299 -12.16 11.05 -17.80
C SER A 299 -13.36 11.98 -17.94
N LEU A 300 -13.70 12.43 -19.15
CA LEU A 300 -14.91 13.23 -19.40
C LEU A 300 -16.20 12.44 -19.13
N GLN A 301 -16.20 11.13 -19.44
CA GLN A 301 -17.33 10.25 -19.21
C GLN A 301 -17.42 9.78 -17.76
N THR A 302 -16.27 9.61 -17.11
CA THR A 302 -16.16 9.11 -15.74
C THR A 302 -16.12 10.22 -14.70
N HIS A 303 -16.07 11.48 -15.13
CA HIS A 303 -15.97 12.68 -14.27
C HIS A 303 -14.75 12.67 -13.31
N GLN A 304 -13.67 11.98 -13.70
CA GLN A 304 -12.46 11.89 -12.90
C GLN A 304 -11.43 12.91 -13.38
N LYS A 305 -10.65 13.45 -12.45
CA LYS A 305 -9.58 14.41 -12.76
C LYS A 305 -8.36 13.66 -13.30
N VAL A 306 -7.77 14.16 -14.39
CA VAL A 306 -6.43 13.77 -14.83
C VAL A 306 -5.41 14.62 -14.08
N SER A 307 -4.63 13.99 -13.19
CA SER A 307 -3.61 14.67 -12.38
C SER A 307 -2.32 14.92 -13.13
N GLY A 308 -2.07 14.19 -14.21
CA GLY A 308 -0.94 14.45 -15.10
C GLY A 308 -0.49 13.26 -15.92
N VAL A 309 0.57 13.49 -16.66
CA VAL A 309 1.22 12.54 -17.57
C VAL A 309 2.62 12.21 -17.08
N ILE A 310 2.99 10.95 -17.09
CA ILE A 310 4.36 10.46 -16.93
C ILE A 310 4.83 9.95 -18.28
N GLU A 311 5.91 10.53 -18.80
CA GLU A 311 6.62 9.99 -19.95
C GLU A 311 7.64 8.97 -19.45
N ASN A 312 7.46 7.70 -19.77
CA ASN A 312 8.42 6.65 -19.45
C ASN A 312 9.23 6.28 -20.68
N MET A 313 10.39 5.66 -20.50
CA MET A 313 11.32 5.29 -21.57
C MET A 313 11.78 6.51 -22.37
N ALA A 314 12.01 7.62 -21.71
CA ALA A 314 12.65 8.79 -22.28
C ALA A 314 14.12 8.51 -22.65
N ALA A 315 14.86 9.55 -23.11
CA ALA A 315 16.23 9.38 -23.54
C ALA A 315 17.11 8.70 -22.45
N MET A 316 17.87 7.68 -22.87
CA MET A 316 18.90 7.04 -22.05
C MET A 316 20.20 7.86 -22.16
N THR A 317 20.85 8.13 -21.05
CA THR A 317 22.19 8.71 -21.04
C THR A 317 23.23 7.62 -21.14
N LEU A 318 24.03 7.65 -22.21
CA LEU A 318 25.15 6.72 -22.44
C LEU A 318 26.36 7.11 -21.57
N PRO A 319 27.35 6.19 -21.38
CA PRO A 319 28.53 6.46 -20.55
C PRO A 319 29.39 7.67 -21.03
N ASP A 320 29.31 8.01 -22.30
CA ASP A 320 29.97 9.19 -22.89
C ASP A 320 29.17 10.51 -22.72
N GLY A 321 28.02 10.45 -22.03
CA GLY A 321 27.14 11.58 -21.82
C GLY A 321 26.15 11.85 -22.97
N THR A 322 26.19 11.06 -24.05
CA THR A 322 25.26 11.19 -25.18
C THR A 322 23.85 10.75 -24.78
N ALA A 323 22.82 11.50 -25.16
CA ALA A 323 21.44 11.08 -25.00
C ALA A 323 20.98 10.22 -26.18
N LEU A 324 20.53 9.00 -25.89
CA LEU A 324 19.98 8.08 -26.89
C LEU A 324 18.44 8.07 -26.79
N GLU A 325 17.78 8.66 -27.77
CA GLU A 325 16.32 8.74 -27.88
C GLU A 325 15.74 7.50 -28.59
N MET A 326 15.82 6.33 -27.97
CA MET A 326 15.41 5.06 -28.56
C MET A 326 13.93 5.04 -29.00
N PHE A 327 13.08 5.75 -28.29
CA PHE A 327 11.63 5.85 -28.52
C PHE A 327 11.19 7.25 -28.97
N GLY A 328 12.14 8.12 -29.37
CA GLY A 328 11.89 9.52 -29.68
C GLY A 328 11.86 10.40 -28.43
N SER A 329 11.32 11.62 -28.55
CA SER A 329 11.27 12.60 -27.46
C SER A 329 10.00 13.44 -27.50
N GLY A 330 9.61 14.00 -26.35
CA GLY A 330 8.55 15.00 -26.23
C GLY A 330 7.11 14.51 -26.35
N GLY A 331 6.87 13.20 -26.47
CA GLY A 331 5.51 12.65 -26.58
C GLY A 331 4.67 12.89 -25.32
N GLY A 332 5.29 12.83 -24.13
CA GLY A 332 4.61 13.15 -22.88
C GLY A 332 4.12 14.58 -22.78
N ALA A 333 4.96 15.55 -23.21
CA ALA A 333 4.58 16.95 -23.27
C ALA A 333 3.45 17.20 -24.27
N GLN A 334 3.53 16.57 -25.45
CA GLN A 334 2.46 16.63 -26.46
C GLN A 334 1.14 16.06 -25.93
N LEU A 335 1.17 14.91 -25.24
CA LEU A 335 0.00 14.32 -24.62
C LEU A 335 -0.62 15.24 -23.57
N ALA A 336 0.20 15.80 -22.68
CA ALA A 336 -0.24 16.74 -21.65
C ALA A 336 -0.91 17.97 -22.26
N GLN A 337 -0.35 18.55 -23.34
CA GLN A 337 -0.91 19.67 -24.05
C GLN A 337 -2.26 19.33 -24.72
N ARG A 338 -2.35 18.18 -25.40
CA ARG A 338 -3.60 17.73 -26.04
C ARG A 338 -4.70 17.50 -25.02
N LEU A 339 -4.39 16.81 -23.91
CA LEU A 339 -5.34 16.59 -22.83
C LEU A 339 -5.79 17.89 -22.19
N SER A 340 -4.88 18.86 -21.97
CA SER A 340 -5.25 20.18 -21.46
C SER A 340 -6.26 20.89 -22.34
N SER A 341 -6.10 20.78 -23.67
CA SER A 341 -7.02 21.37 -24.64
C SER A 341 -8.39 20.69 -24.65
N VAL A 342 -8.42 19.35 -24.56
CA VAL A 342 -9.69 18.57 -24.61
C VAL A 342 -10.46 18.68 -23.30
N LEU A 343 -9.75 18.66 -22.16
CA LEU A 343 -10.33 18.65 -20.82
C LEU A 343 -10.65 20.06 -20.29
N ASN A 344 -10.19 21.12 -20.98
CA ASN A 344 -10.36 22.53 -20.58
C ASN A 344 -9.77 22.87 -19.19
N TYR A 345 -8.75 22.16 -18.75
CA TYR A 345 -7.93 22.51 -17.59
C TYR A 345 -6.47 22.05 -17.79
N PRO A 346 -5.51 22.65 -17.08
CA PRO A 346 -4.10 22.27 -17.22
C PRO A 346 -3.86 20.83 -16.77
N VAL A 347 -3.32 20.00 -17.67
CA VAL A 347 -2.80 18.65 -17.36
C VAL A 347 -1.28 18.73 -17.45
N PRO A 348 -0.56 18.61 -16.32
CA PRO A 348 0.90 18.75 -16.32
C PRO A 348 1.59 17.49 -16.86
N LEU A 349 2.77 17.67 -17.48
CA LEU A 349 3.78 16.64 -17.57
C LEU A 349 4.42 16.55 -16.18
N LEU A 350 4.18 15.43 -15.49
CA LEU A 350 4.73 15.18 -14.15
C LEU A 350 6.23 14.94 -14.20
N GLY A 351 6.71 14.26 -15.25
CA GLY A 351 8.12 14.02 -15.47
C GLY A 351 8.37 13.07 -16.64
N SER A 352 9.67 12.96 -17.00
CA SER A 352 10.16 12.10 -18.07
C SER A 352 11.21 11.15 -17.51
N VAL A 353 10.78 9.90 -17.25
CA VAL A 353 11.62 8.86 -16.67
C VAL A 353 12.49 8.25 -17.77
N PRO A 354 13.83 8.29 -17.66
CA PRO A 354 14.71 7.76 -18.67
C PRO A 354 14.59 6.25 -18.83
N LEU A 355 14.91 5.75 -20.00
CA LEU A 355 15.14 4.32 -20.20
C LEU A 355 16.39 3.92 -19.41
N ASP A 356 16.21 3.03 -18.43
CA ASP A 356 17.26 2.66 -17.49
C ASP A 356 17.29 1.15 -17.28
N VAL A 357 18.48 0.57 -17.44
CA VAL A 357 18.71 -0.87 -17.22
C VAL A 357 18.49 -1.23 -15.76
N SER A 358 18.90 -0.37 -14.83
CA SER A 358 18.76 -0.61 -13.39
C SER A 358 17.29 -0.63 -12.96
N LEU A 359 16.44 0.21 -13.57
CA LEU A 359 14.98 0.18 -13.35
C LEU A 359 14.39 -1.18 -13.74
N ARG A 360 14.83 -1.75 -14.88
CA ARG A 360 14.41 -3.08 -15.32
C ARG A 360 14.94 -4.17 -14.38
N THR A 361 16.25 -4.17 -14.14
CA THR A 361 16.90 -5.20 -13.29
C THR A 361 16.32 -5.22 -11.89
N GLY A 362 16.16 -4.05 -11.28
CA GLY A 362 15.52 -3.94 -9.95
C GLY A 362 14.09 -4.46 -9.95
N GLY A 363 13.33 -4.22 -11.03
CA GLY A 363 11.99 -4.79 -11.20
C GLY A 363 12.00 -6.32 -11.30
N ASP A 364 12.96 -6.91 -12.03
CA ASP A 364 13.12 -8.36 -12.14
C ASP A 364 13.54 -9.00 -10.80
N GLU A 365 14.30 -8.28 -9.98
CA GLU A 365 14.77 -8.70 -8.66
C GLU A 365 13.78 -8.38 -7.51
N GLY A 366 12.66 -7.75 -7.82
CA GLY A 366 11.65 -7.38 -6.82
C GLY A 366 12.07 -6.22 -5.91
N THR A 367 13.00 -5.39 -6.38
CA THR A 367 13.49 -4.22 -5.67
C THR A 367 13.30 -2.98 -6.51
N PRO A 368 12.27 -2.15 -6.27
CA PRO A 368 12.08 -0.88 -6.98
C PRO A 368 13.35 -0.04 -6.97
N ILE A 369 13.68 0.63 -8.09
CA ILE A 369 14.91 1.41 -8.21
C ILE A 369 15.00 2.51 -7.14
N VAL A 370 13.86 3.05 -6.73
CA VAL A 370 13.78 4.05 -5.65
C VAL A 370 14.33 3.51 -4.33
N TRP A 371 14.27 2.21 -4.10
CA TRP A 371 14.82 1.54 -2.93
C TRP A 371 16.22 0.97 -3.18
N GLY A 372 16.44 0.39 -4.37
CA GLY A 372 17.71 -0.26 -4.73
C GLY A 372 18.84 0.72 -5.03
N ASP A 373 18.53 1.82 -5.72
CA ASP A 373 19.47 2.91 -6.04
C ASP A 373 18.80 4.27 -5.90
N PRO A 374 18.59 4.74 -4.64
CA PRO A 374 17.87 5.98 -4.36
C PRO A 374 18.57 7.25 -4.90
N ASN A 375 19.85 7.16 -5.23
CA ASN A 375 20.66 8.29 -5.71
C ASN A 375 20.75 8.35 -7.24
N SER A 376 20.19 7.38 -7.97
CA SER A 376 20.21 7.40 -9.44
C SER A 376 19.36 8.55 -9.99
N PRO A 377 19.70 9.08 -11.17
CA PRO A 377 18.87 10.09 -11.85
C PRO A 377 17.43 9.63 -12.06
N THR A 378 17.23 8.33 -12.35
CA THR A 378 15.91 7.72 -12.53
C THR A 378 15.10 7.74 -11.22
N SER A 379 15.74 7.39 -10.10
CA SER A 379 15.10 7.48 -8.77
C SER A 379 14.74 8.92 -8.42
N ALA A 380 15.63 9.88 -8.69
CA ALA A 380 15.39 11.30 -8.44
C ALA A 380 14.18 11.82 -9.24
N GLU A 381 14.05 11.42 -10.52
CA GLU A 381 12.90 11.81 -11.34
C GLU A 381 11.59 11.21 -10.82
N ILE A 382 11.58 9.91 -10.46
CA ILE A 382 10.39 9.26 -9.88
C ILE A 382 10.02 9.91 -8.55
N GLN A 383 10.99 10.23 -7.71
CA GLN A 383 10.78 10.96 -6.46
C GLN A 383 10.19 12.37 -6.71
N ALA A 384 10.65 13.08 -7.74
CA ALA A 384 10.11 14.37 -8.12
C ALA A 384 8.65 14.25 -8.59
N ILE A 385 8.34 13.24 -9.43
CA ILE A 385 6.97 12.92 -9.86
C ILE A 385 6.06 12.65 -8.66
N ALA A 386 6.50 11.81 -7.73
CA ALA A 386 5.76 11.52 -6.51
C ALA A 386 5.52 12.78 -5.67
N GLY A 387 6.51 13.68 -5.58
CA GLY A 387 6.37 14.99 -4.95
C GLY A 387 5.30 15.86 -5.58
N LYS A 388 5.28 15.94 -6.91
CA LYS A 388 4.26 16.71 -7.66
C LYS A 388 2.86 16.14 -7.44
N LEU A 389 2.69 14.81 -7.39
CA LEU A 389 1.40 14.18 -7.10
C LEU A 389 0.92 14.44 -5.68
N LEU A 390 1.82 14.58 -4.69
CA LEU A 390 1.45 14.93 -3.33
C LEU A 390 1.06 16.40 -3.18
N HIS A 391 1.60 17.27 -4.02
CA HIS A 391 1.27 18.69 -3.98
C HIS A 391 -0.19 18.90 -4.35
N ARG A 392 -0.97 19.48 -3.44
CA ARG A 392 -2.33 19.97 -3.76
C ARG A 392 -2.19 21.39 -4.28
N ASP A 393 -2.64 21.63 -5.51
CA ASP A 393 -2.82 22.98 -5.99
C ASP A 393 -3.77 23.72 -5.02
N GLU A 394 -3.23 24.72 -4.37
CA GLU A 394 -3.90 25.67 -3.47
C GLU A 394 -4.91 25.09 -2.46
N SER A 395 -4.45 24.95 -1.24
CA SER A 395 -5.29 24.89 -0.05
C SER A 395 -6.43 25.93 -0.15
N LEU A 396 -7.68 25.49 0.04
CA LEU A 396 -8.81 26.39 0.26
C LEU A 396 -8.69 27.15 1.60
N ALA A 397 -7.67 26.86 2.40
CA ALA A 397 -7.36 27.58 3.63
C ALA A 397 -7.09 29.05 3.31
N GLY A 398 -7.97 29.92 3.79
CA GLY A 398 -7.89 31.37 3.57
C GLY A 398 -8.66 31.92 2.37
N LYS A 399 -9.34 31.09 1.55
CA LYS A 399 -10.27 31.59 0.54
C LYS A 399 -11.65 31.82 1.18
N PRO A 400 -12.26 33.00 1.03
CA PRO A 400 -13.59 33.23 1.53
C PRO A 400 -14.58 32.30 0.82
N LEU A 401 -15.33 31.51 1.60
CA LEU A 401 -16.47 30.74 1.09
C LEU A 401 -17.50 31.72 0.53
N ARG A 402 -17.70 31.75 -0.78
CA ARG A 402 -18.83 32.43 -1.37
C ARG A 402 -20.08 31.59 -1.08
N LEU A 403 -20.73 31.89 0.04
CA LEU A 403 -22.10 31.43 0.28
C LEU A 403 -23.00 32.21 -0.69
N ASN A 404 -23.51 31.52 -1.72
CA ASN A 404 -24.67 32.03 -2.45
C ASN A 404 -25.88 31.88 -1.52
N VAL A 405 -26.28 33.00 -0.89
CA VAL A 405 -27.54 33.15 -0.16
C VAL A 405 -28.61 33.49 -1.17
#